data_d6e358b1787bc988c3cabfcf5222e42d
#
_entry.id   d6e358b1787bc988c3cabfcf5222e42d
#
_cell.length_a   1.000
_cell.length_b   1.000
_cell.length_c   1.000
_cell.angle_alpha   90.00
_cell.angle_beta   90.00
_cell.angle_gamma   90.00
#
_symmetry.space_group_name_H-M   'P 1'
#
loop_
_entity.id
_entity.type
_entity.pdbx_description
1 polymer ?
#
loop_
_entity_poly.entity_id
_entity_poly.type
_entity_poly.pdbx_seq_one_letter_code
_entity_poly.pdbx_strand_id
1 'polypeptide(L)'
;GAQHTEKGDHVSDTQTEYSTRLYMKDGKLMMGDGEWETRETALTPYVSYDAYSLESGNYYLDTDLEFSYELIEMPVLFIDGDVNLCLNGHSIILASSQSSVISVIKGKSLTLTDCKGGGNISHKGTYSAGHGITIRGTFNMYGGNITNNFTFGVTNNIADTANNGGGVFIEPNCTMNMYGGTITNNKAVSGKDSSTGEAIEGHGGGVYVSKDSEFNMYGGEISGNKSNLTGGGVYNLGTMTVSGDAKISGNGKNSRNYSNAYMGEGGTLTIGGKLTGKIGVSKYDSKVGDIVVTGADADTDYSAIFFSDNFNFDVKHDGNNIVLIPHTHVLGEWEHNGILHWHECEVCSKVLDDAEHTWDEGVITKEPTTDAEGEKTFTCDVCKATKTEAIDKLPVVNDEIQDGSNNSQYTDAPDKNQNNGTTGEQNNDTSAITSPETGDKMNLVLWIALLAVSTSTVIGTAV
;
A
#
# COMPACT_ATOMS: atom_id res chain seq x y z
N GLY A 1 -14.10 -24.81 -15.39
CA GLY A 1 -12.69 -25.13 -15.16
C GLY A 1 -12.18 -26.10 -16.21
N ALA A 2 -10.89 -26.06 -16.50
CA ALA A 2 -10.26 -27.00 -17.38
C ALA A 2 -10.25 -28.40 -16.75
N GLN A 3 -10.40 -29.42 -17.57
CA GLN A 3 -10.38 -30.82 -17.12
C GLN A 3 -9.15 -31.52 -17.68
N HIS A 4 -8.54 -32.35 -16.87
CA HIS A 4 -7.43 -33.22 -17.26
C HIS A 4 -7.98 -34.62 -17.56
N THR A 5 -7.68 -35.17 -18.72
CA THR A 5 -8.07 -36.54 -19.07
C THR A 5 -6.95 -37.54 -18.70
N GLU A 6 -7.28 -38.84 -18.55
CA GLU A 6 -6.31 -39.89 -18.25
C GLU A 6 -5.21 -40.07 -19.32
N LYS A 7 -5.39 -39.46 -20.51
CA LYS A 7 -4.40 -39.46 -21.58
C LYS A 7 -3.49 -38.22 -21.62
N GLY A 8 -3.55 -37.38 -20.60
CA GLY A 8 -2.75 -36.14 -20.54
C GLY A 8 -3.38 -34.96 -21.29
N ASP A 9 -4.54 -35.12 -21.94
CA ASP A 9 -5.23 -34.02 -22.61
C ASP A 9 -5.91 -33.13 -21.59
N HIS A 10 -5.88 -31.85 -21.83
CA HIS A 10 -6.53 -30.82 -21.02
C HIS A 10 -7.68 -30.19 -21.77
N VAL A 11 -8.85 -30.11 -21.15
CA VAL A 11 -10.02 -29.47 -21.73
C VAL A 11 -10.41 -28.27 -20.85
N SER A 12 -10.51 -27.10 -21.43
CA SER A 12 -11.01 -25.89 -20.77
C SER A 12 -12.54 -25.83 -20.81
N ASP A 13 -13.16 -24.94 -20.05
CA ASP A 13 -14.61 -24.65 -20.14
C ASP A 13 -15.01 -24.12 -21.53
N THR A 14 -14.05 -23.62 -22.30
CA THR A 14 -14.22 -23.19 -23.69
C THR A 14 -14.03 -24.33 -24.69
N GLN A 15 -13.91 -25.59 -24.25
CA GLN A 15 -13.63 -26.77 -25.05
C GLN A 15 -12.28 -26.75 -25.78
N THR A 16 -11.32 -25.99 -25.30
CA THR A 16 -9.95 -26.04 -25.83
C THR A 16 -9.27 -27.32 -25.34
N GLU A 17 -8.80 -28.13 -26.26
CA GLU A 17 -8.00 -29.32 -25.97
C GLU A 17 -6.52 -28.94 -25.90
N TYR A 18 -5.88 -29.19 -24.76
CA TYR A 18 -4.45 -28.96 -24.57
C TYR A 18 -3.71 -30.29 -24.78
N SER A 19 -3.00 -30.41 -25.90
CA SER A 19 -2.38 -31.67 -26.32
C SER A 19 -0.87 -31.66 -26.25
N THR A 20 -0.22 -30.50 -26.29
CA THR A 20 1.23 -30.36 -26.33
C THR A 20 1.78 -30.01 -24.95
N ARG A 21 2.51 -30.93 -24.35
CA ARG A 21 3.13 -30.71 -23.04
C ARG A 21 4.43 -29.93 -23.12
N LEU A 22 4.67 -29.12 -22.10
CA LEU A 22 5.93 -28.41 -21.87
C LEU A 22 6.52 -28.87 -20.52
N TYR A 23 7.82 -29.18 -20.50
CA TYR A 23 8.51 -29.61 -19.30
C TYR A 23 10.00 -29.30 -19.36
N MET A 24 10.66 -29.29 -18.21
CA MET A 24 12.12 -29.12 -18.14
C MET A 24 12.83 -30.49 -18.13
N LYS A 25 13.90 -30.62 -18.94
CA LYS A 25 14.80 -31.78 -18.92
C LYS A 25 16.24 -31.29 -19.15
N ASP A 26 17.12 -31.67 -18.27
CA ASP A 26 18.54 -31.31 -18.33
C ASP A 26 18.78 -29.79 -18.52
N GLY A 27 17.94 -28.95 -17.87
CA GLY A 27 18.00 -27.49 -17.95
C GLY A 27 17.49 -26.90 -19.25
N LYS A 28 16.86 -27.67 -20.11
CA LYS A 28 16.24 -27.21 -21.38
C LYS A 28 14.75 -27.35 -21.35
N LEU A 29 14.05 -26.40 -21.97
CA LEU A 29 12.62 -26.51 -22.20
C LEU A 29 12.37 -27.56 -23.32
N MET A 30 11.54 -28.52 -23.03
CA MET A 30 11.14 -29.59 -23.95
C MET A 30 9.67 -29.46 -24.29
N MET A 31 9.32 -29.87 -25.50
CA MET A 31 7.97 -29.94 -26.00
C MET A 31 7.67 -31.36 -26.50
N GLY A 32 6.54 -31.90 -26.10
CA GLY A 32 6.08 -33.23 -26.52
C GLY A 32 4.61 -33.24 -26.91
N ASP A 33 4.18 -34.27 -27.65
CA ASP A 33 2.80 -34.41 -28.10
C ASP A 33 1.85 -35.09 -27.08
N GLY A 34 2.28 -35.18 -25.83
CA GLY A 34 1.53 -35.80 -24.73
C GLY A 34 1.72 -37.30 -24.60
N GLU A 35 2.30 -38.01 -25.57
CA GLU A 35 2.70 -39.40 -25.47
C GLU A 35 4.15 -39.50 -24.99
N TRP A 36 4.36 -40.15 -23.84
CA TRP A 36 5.60 -40.16 -23.06
C TRP A 36 6.86 -40.65 -23.78
N GLU A 37 6.74 -41.27 -24.93
CA GLU A 37 7.87 -42.05 -25.45
C GLU A 37 8.34 -41.70 -26.87
N THR A 38 7.70 -40.83 -27.67
CA THR A 38 8.00 -40.81 -29.09
C THR A 38 8.44 -39.51 -29.73
N ARG A 39 8.18 -38.32 -29.16
CA ARG A 39 8.60 -37.05 -29.80
C ARG A 39 8.87 -35.94 -28.76
N GLU A 40 10.05 -35.97 -28.17
CA GLU A 40 10.55 -34.84 -27.41
C GLU A 40 11.44 -33.98 -28.30
N THR A 41 11.08 -32.75 -28.52
CA THR A 41 11.92 -31.80 -29.27
C THR A 41 12.33 -30.68 -28.29
N ALA A 42 13.63 -30.45 -28.16
CA ALA A 42 14.13 -29.29 -27.47
C ALA A 42 13.73 -28.04 -28.28
N LEU A 43 13.06 -27.11 -27.64
CA LEU A 43 12.74 -25.83 -28.25
C LEU A 43 14.05 -25.08 -28.53
N THR A 44 14.18 -24.53 -29.72
CA THR A 44 15.37 -23.78 -30.09
C THR A 44 15.37 -22.45 -29.36
N PRO A 45 16.46 -22.09 -28.64
CA PRO A 45 16.57 -20.76 -28.04
C PRO A 45 16.46 -19.69 -29.12
N TYR A 46 15.70 -18.62 -28.84
CA TYR A 46 15.53 -17.53 -29.78
C TYR A 46 16.83 -16.71 -29.88
N VAL A 47 17.46 -16.74 -31.06
CA VAL A 47 18.65 -15.96 -31.47
C VAL A 47 19.64 -15.59 -30.37
N SER A 48 20.63 -16.42 -30.14
CA SER A 48 21.83 -16.22 -29.29
C SER A 48 21.60 -15.90 -27.77
N TYR A 49 20.39 -15.88 -27.31
CA TYR A 49 20.00 -15.71 -25.90
C TYR A 49 19.08 -16.88 -25.55
N ASP A 50 19.27 -17.58 -24.46
CA ASP A 50 18.51 -18.77 -24.04
C ASP A 50 16.98 -18.51 -23.82
N ALA A 51 16.33 -17.81 -24.74
CA ALA A 51 14.92 -17.53 -24.77
C ALA A 51 14.18 -18.49 -25.71
N TYR A 52 12.95 -18.84 -25.36
CA TYR A 52 12.15 -19.78 -26.12
C TYR A 52 10.95 -19.08 -26.77
N SER A 53 10.53 -19.59 -27.94
CA SER A 53 9.37 -19.06 -28.67
C SER A 53 8.31 -20.14 -28.81
N LEU A 54 7.06 -19.85 -28.40
CA LEU A 54 5.90 -20.70 -28.67
C LEU A 54 5.16 -20.16 -29.90
N GLU A 55 5.02 -21.02 -30.88
CA GLU A 55 4.16 -20.79 -32.04
C GLU A 55 2.70 -21.08 -31.72
N SER A 56 1.78 -20.82 -32.66
CA SER A 56 0.36 -21.09 -32.45
C SER A 56 0.10 -22.54 -32.05
N GLY A 57 -0.64 -22.74 -30.98
CA GLY A 57 -0.92 -24.08 -30.46
C GLY A 57 -1.55 -24.09 -29.07
N ASN A 58 -1.84 -25.30 -28.62
CA ASN A 58 -2.47 -25.59 -27.34
C ASN A 58 -1.50 -26.36 -26.45
N TYR A 59 -0.99 -25.70 -25.42
CA TYR A 59 0.11 -26.19 -24.56
C TYR A 59 -0.34 -26.33 -23.11
N TYR A 60 0.23 -27.29 -22.40
CA TYR A 60 0.08 -27.41 -20.94
C TYR A 60 1.43 -27.69 -20.28
N LEU A 61 1.57 -27.26 -19.05
CA LEU A 61 2.75 -27.58 -18.26
C LEU A 61 2.60 -28.97 -17.62
N ASP A 62 3.65 -29.77 -17.71
CA ASP A 62 3.76 -31.08 -17.06
C ASP A 62 4.66 -31.02 -15.81
N THR A 63 5.51 -30.01 -15.76
CA THR A 63 6.36 -29.69 -14.61
C THR A 63 6.48 -28.19 -14.45
N ASP A 64 7.01 -27.73 -13.32
CA ASP A 64 7.44 -26.34 -13.20
C ASP A 64 8.55 -26.04 -14.21
N LEU A 65 8.46 -24.88 -14.86
CA LEU A 65 9.48 -24.36 -15.75
C LEU A 65 10.30 -23.32 -15.00
N GLU A 66 11.46 -23.71 -14.47
CA GLU A 66 12.36 -22.78 -13.79
C GLU A 66 13.55 -22.46 -14.70
N PHE A 67 13.69 -21.17 -15.03
CA PHE A 67 14.75 -20.63 -15.85
C PHE A 67 15.69 -19.79 -14.98
N SER A 68 16.98 -20.04 -15.09
CA SER A 68 18.02 -19.31 -14.38
C SER A 68 19.07 -18.83 -15.37
N TYR A 69 19.11 -17.52 -15.61
CA TYR A 69 20.07 -16.93 -16.52
C TYR A 69 20.76 -15.74 -15.86
N GLU A 70 22.07 -15.75 -15.82
CA GLU A 70 22.83 -14.60 -15.38
C GLU A 70 22.88 -13.57 -16.54
N LEU A 71 22.31 -12.36 -16.29
CA LEU A 71 22.44 -11.19 -17.16
C LEU A 71 21.67 -11.20 -18.49
N ILE A 72 20.46 -11.73 -18.57
CA ILE A 72 19.65 -11.62 -19.79
C ILE A 72 18.62 -10.47 -19.65
N GLU A 73 18.65 -9.56 -20.62
CA GLU A 73 17.71 -8.43 -20.75
C GLU A 73 16.51 -8.78 -21.65
N MET A 74 16.28 -10.07 -21.94
CA MET A 74 15.21 -10.52 -22.83
C MET A 74 14.24 -11.47 -22.11
N PRO A 75 12.93 -11.44 -22.45
CA PRO A 75 11.95 -12.39 -21.95
C PRO A 75 12.36 -13.83 -22.21
N VAL A 76 12.03 -14.71 -21.26
CA VAL A 76 12.39 -16.13 -21.37
C VAL A 76 11.47 -16.86 -22.33
N LEU A 77 10.17 -16.49 -22.33
CA LEU A 77 9.19 -17.13 -23.19
C LEU A 77 8.49 -16.09 -24.05
N PHE A 78 8.70 -16.18 -25.36
CA PHE A 78 7.99 -15.40 -26.36
C PHE A 78 6.74 -16.12 -26.86
N ILE A 79 5.66 -15.41 -26.98
CA ILE A 79 4.41 -15.88 -27.59
C ILE A 79 4.38 -15.33 -29.03
N ASP A 80 4.81 -16.14 -29.96
CA ASP A 80 4.92 -15.80 -31.43
C ASP A 80 3.82 -16.46 -32.23
N GLY A 81 2.65 -16.60 -31.64
CA GLY A 81 1.47 -17.17 -32.31
C GLY A 81 0.21 -16.89 -31.50
N ASP A 82 -0.86 -17.53 -31.89
CA ASP A 82 -2.08 -17.62 -31.09
C ASP A 82 -1.96 -18.85 -30.18
N VAL A 83 -1.52 -18.59 -28.95
CA VAL A 83 -1.15 -19.63 -27.99
C VAL A 83 -2.22 -19.76 -26.90
N ASN A 84 -2.68 -20.97 -26.68
CA ASN A 84 -3.44 -21.35 -25.50
C ASN A 84 -2.50 -22.13 -24.57
N LEU A 85 -2.33 -21.64 -23.34
CA LEU A 85 -1.43 -22.22 -22.35
C LEU A 85 -2.19 -22.53 -21.05
N CYS A 86 -2.23 -23.81 -20.67
CA CYS A 86 -2.72 -24.22 -19.35
C CYS A 86 -1.53 -24.45 -18.40
N LEU A 87 -1.50 -23.74 -17.28
CA LEU A 87 -0.48 -23.94 -16.24
C LEU A 87 -0.60 -25.32 -15.56
N ASN A 88 -1.78 -25.94 -15.55
CA ASN A 88 -2.00 -27.29 -15.00
C ASN A 88 -1.51 -27.44 -13.54
N GLY A 89 -1.57 -26.36 -12.75
CA GLY A 89 -1.05 -26.32 -11.37
C GLY A 89 0.45 -26.09 -11.24
N HIS A 90 1.17 -25.97 -12.38
CA HIS A 90 2.62 -25.74 -12.41
C HIS A 90 2.94 -24.26 -12.66
N SER A 91 4.20 -23.91 -12.41
CA SER A 91 4.65 -22.52 -12.45
C SER A 91 5.70 -22.28 -13.54
N ILE A 92 5.71 -21.05 -14.08
CA ILE A 92 6.80 -20.52 -14.90
C ILE A 92 7.57 -19.53 -14.04
N ILE A 93 8.82 -19.85 -13.74
CA ILE A 93 9.65 -19.14 -12.77
C ILE A 93 10.92 -18.63 -13.47
N LEU A 94 11.15 -17.33 -13.36
CA LEU A 94 12.40 -16.73 -13.83
C LEU A 94 13.27 -16.35 -12.63
N ALA A 95 14.41 -17.02 -12.50
CA ALA A 95 15.40 -16.78 -11.45
C ALA A 95 16.60 -16.00 -12.02
N SER A 96 17.07 -15.00 -11.28
CA SER A 96 18.32 -14.27 -11.56
C SER A 96 18.38 -13.54 -12.91
N SER A 97 17.27 -12.93 -13.35
CA SER A 97 17.20 -12.17 -14.61
C SER A 97 16.47 -10.83 -14.41
N GLN A 98 16.78 -9.84 -15.29
CA GLN A 98 16.14 -8.53 -15.31
C GLN A 98 15.24 -8.38 -16.55
N SER A 99 14.33 -9.31 -16.74
CA SER A 99 13.44 -9.33 -17.90
C SER A 99 12.03 -9.82 -17.54
N SER A 100 11.10 -9.71 -18.47
CA SER A 100 9.76 -10.31 -18.32
C SER A 100 9.83 -11.83 -18.37
N VAL A 101 8.98 -12.50 -17.59
CA VAL A 101 8.86 -13.97 -17.67
C VAL A 101 8.27 -14.36 -19.03
N ILE A 102 7.19 -13.69 -19.45
CA ILE A 102 6.53 -13.92 -20.73
C ILE A 102 6.41 -12.61 -21.50
N SER A 103 6.61 -12.65 -22.82
CA SER A 103 6.31 -11.55 -23.73
C SER A 103 5.40 -12.00 -24.87
N VAL A 104 4.21 -11.40 -24.96
CA VAL A 104 3.30 -11.57 -26.09
C VAL A 104 3.74 -10.66 -27.22
N ILE A 105 4.14 -11.21 -28.36
CA ILE A 105 4.65 -10.46 -29.52
C ILE A 105 3.52 -9.67 -30.18
N LYS A 106 3.87 -8.58 -30.86
CA LYS A 106 2.94 -7.69 -31.52
C LYS A 106 2.02 -8.45 -32.50
N GLY A 107 0.71 -8.27 -32.34
CA GLY A 107 -0.32 -8.87 -33.17
C GLY A 107 -0.55 -10.36 -32.88
N LYS A 108 0.05 -10.90 -31.84
CA LYS A 108 -0.14 -12.29 -31.38
C LYS A 108 -1.03 -12.32 -30.12
N SER A 109 -1.45 -13.53 -29.74
CA SER A 109 -2.33 -13.69 -28.58
C SER A 109 -1.86 -14.81 -27.64
N LEU A 110 -2.02 -14.55 -26.32
CA LEU A 110 -1.90 -15.55 -25.26
C LEU A 110 -3.25 -15.71 -24.57
N THR A 111 -3.74 -16.93 -24.49
CA THR A 111 -4.83 -17.32 -23.62
C THR A 111 -4.28 -18.20 -22.50
N LEU A 112 -4.33 -17.71 -21.26
CA LEU A 112 -3.81 -18.38 -20.08
C LEU A 112 -4.97 -18.99 -19.27
N THR A 113 -4.82 -20.28 -18.95
CA THR A 113 -5.71 -21.01 -18.05
C THR A 113 -4.88 -21.74 -16.98
N ASP A 114 -5.55 -22.25 -15.97
CA ASP A 114 -4.93 -23.13 -14.97
C ASP A 114 -5.95 -24.17 -14.51
N CYS A 115 -5.93 -25.34 -15.14
CA CYS A 115 -6.95 -26.37 -14.98
C CYS A 115 -6.93 -27.05 -13.60
N LYS A 116 -5.80 -27.06 -12.91
CA LYS A 116 -5.66 -27.63 -11.56
C LYS A 116 -5.64 -26.57 -10.46
N GLY A 117 -5.35 -25.32 -10.82
CA GLY A 117 -5.15 -24.24 -9.87
C GLY A 117 -3.79 -24.30 -9.17
N GLY A 118 -3.34 -23.13 -8.69
CA GLY A 118 -2.07 -23.00 -7.99
C GLY A 118 -0.85 -22.69 -8.85
N GLY A 119 -1.00 -22.68 -10.17
CA GLY A 119 0.07 -22.33 -11.11
C GLY A 119 0.41 -20.85 -11.06
N ASN A 120 1.70 -20.52 -11.19
CA ASN A 120 2.19 -19.17 -11.04
C ASN A 120 3.08 -18.73 -12.22
N ILE A 121 3.04 -17.44 -12.53
CA ILE A 121 4.04 -16.75 -13.35
C ILE A 121 4.77 -15.79 -12.44
N SER A 122 6.06 -16.03 -12.19
CA SER A 122 6.77 -15.35 -11.12
C SER A 122 8.27 -15.19 -11.35
N HIS A 123 8.85 -14.23 -10.64
CA HIS A 123 10.28 -14.13 -10.44
C HIS A 123 10.71 -14.78 -9.10
N LYS A 124 11.97 -15.24 -9.03
CA LYS A 124 12.57 -15.83 -7.84
C LYS A 124 13.97 -15.28 -7.61
N GLY A 125 14.28 -14.92 -6.37
CA GLY A 125 15.62 -14.45 -5.98
C GLY A 125 15.75 -12.94 -5.87
N THR A 126 16.84 -12.47 -5.29
CA THR A 126 17.11 -11.07 -4.93
C THR A 126 17.53 -10.19 -6.12
N TYR A 127 17.99 -10.77 -7.20
CA TYR A 127 18.48 -10.08 -8.40
C TYR A 127 17.57 -10.28 -9.62
N SER A 128 16.44 -10.94 -9.44
CA SER A 128 15.47 -11.16 -10.50
C SER A 128 14.44 -10.03 -10.47
N ALA A 129 14.36 -9.25 -11.54
CA ALA A 129 13.44 -8.13 -11.68
C ALA A 129 12.89 -8.08 -13.11
N GLY A 130 11.63 -7.70 -13.26
CA GLY A 130 10.95 -7.57 -14.54
C GLY A 130 9.45 -7.76 -14.39
N HIS A 131 8.75 -7.62 -15.51
CA HIS A 131 7.31 -7.89 -15.51
C HIS A 131 7.04 -9.39 -15.46
N GLY A 132 5.94 -9.81 -14.86
CA GLY A 132 5.45 -11.17 -15.07
C GLY A 132 5.13 -11.37 -16.54
N ILE A 133 4.31 -10.48 -17.11
CA ILE A 133 3.95 -10.51 -18.54
C ILE A 133 4.04 -9.12 -19.17
N THR A 134 4.72 -9.04 -20.33
CA THR A 134 4.67 -7.88 -21.23
C THR A 134 3.75 -8.17 -22.42
N ILE A 135 2.79 -7.29 -22.68
CA ILE A 135 1.77 -7.48 -23.73
C ILE A 135 2.03 -6.48 -24.86
N ARG A 136 2.41 -7.01 -26.05
CA ARG A 136 2.50 -6.29 -27.32
C ARG A 136 1.42 -6.73 -28.31
N GLY A 137 0.48 -7.55 -27.86
CA GLY A 137 -0.65 -8.08 -28.61
C GLY A 137 -1.90 -8.17 -27.76
N THR A 138 -2.49 -9.35 -27.68
CA THR A 138 -3.67 -9.63 -26.85
C THR A 138 -3.36 -10.66 -25.78
N PHE A 139 -3.79 -10.39 -24.54
CA PHE A 139 -3.70 -11.36 -23.45
C PHE A 139 -5.07 -11.62 -22.84
N ASN A 140 -5.48 -12.89 -22.84
CA ASN A 140 -6.72 -13.36 -22.23
C ASN A 140 -6.37 -14.24 -21.01
N MET A 141 -6.78 -13.83 -19.81
CA MET A 141 -6.51 -14.55 -18.56
C MET A 141 -7.79 -15.14 -18.01
N TYR A 142 -7.89 -16.46 -18.00
CA TYR A 142 -9.01 -17.21 -17.41
C TYR A 142 -8.65 -17.85 -16.07
N GLY A 143 -7.36 -18.01 -15.77
CA GLY A 143 -6.89 -18.65 -14.53
C GLY A 143 -5.38 -18.49 -14.34
N GLY A 144 -4.85 -19.04 -13.25
CA GLY A 144 -3.46 -18.93 -12.83
C GLY A 144 -3.20 -17.66 -12.03
N ASN A 145 -1.98 -17.52 -11.53
CA ASN A 145 -1.56 -16.42 -10.69
C ASN A 145 -0.33 -15.73 -11.29
N ILE A 146 -0.40 -14.42 -11.47
CA ILE A 146 0.77 -13.59 -11.79
C ILE A 146 1.23 -12.96 -10.47
N THR A 147 2.34 -13.45 -9.92
CA THR A 147 2.71 -13.14 -8.55
C THR A 147 4.21 -13.01 -8.33
N ASN A 148 4.60 -12.23 -7.31
CA ASN A 148 6.00 -12.04 -6.92
C ASN A 148 6.90 -11.51 -8.05
N ASN A 149 6.35 -10.74 -8.99
CA ASN A 149 7.11 -10.04 -9.98
C ASN A 149 7.38 -8.61 -9.51
N PHE A 150 8.57 -8.11 -9.82
CA PHE A 150 8.88 -6.74 -9.46
C PHE A 150 9.77 -6.07 -10.50
N THR A 151 9.46 -4.81 -10.79
CA THR A 151 10.31 -4.00 -11.64
C THR A 151 11.23 -3.16 -10.76
N PHE A 152 12.50 -3.10 -11.13
CA PHE A 152 13.51 -2.32 -10.43
C PHE A 152 14.37 -1.59 -11.44
N GLY A 153 14.35 -0.26 -11.40
CA GLY A 153 15.04 0.53 -12.38
C GLY A 153 16.47 0.87 -11.99
N VAL A 154 17.39 0.17 -12.54
CA VAL A 154 18.67 0.74 -12.94
C VAL A 154 18.81 0.45 -14.44
N THR A 155 18.40 1.37 -15.27
CA THR A 155 18.48 1.18 -16.72
C THR A 155 19.61 1.98 -17.30
N ASN A 156 20.56 1.28 -17.92
CA ASN A 156 21.43 1.86 -18.90
C ASN A 156 20.60 2.01 -20.19
N ASN A 157 19.87 3.12 -20.33
CA ASN A 157 19.32 3.54 -21.62
C ASN A 157 18.07 2.82 -22.17
N ILE A 158 17.12 2.40 -21.35
CA ILE A 158 15.83 1.90 -21.87
C ILE A 158 14.70 2.84 -21.43
N ALA A 159 13.83 3.16 -22.39
CA ALA A 159 12.70 4.09 -22.26
C ALA A 159 11.93 4.02 -20.95
N ASP A 160 11.32 5.13 -20.56
CA ASP A 160 10.56 5.48 -19.33
C ASP A 160 9.58 4.44 -18.77
N THR A 161 9.49 3.24 -19.33
CA THR A 161 8.48 2.22 -19.00
C THR A 161 8.99 1.06 -18.17
N ALA A 162 10.29 0.92 -17.99
CA ALA A 162 10.92 -0.28 -17.39
C ALA A 162 10.53 -0.55 -15.94
N ASN A 163 10.02 0.46 -15.20
CA ASN A 163 9.66 0.35 -13.79
C ASN A 163 8.16 0.23 -13.53
N ASN A 164 7.34 0.30 -14.57
CA ASN A 164 5.89 0.24 -14.48
C ASN A 164 5.38 -1.19 -14.68
N GLY A 165 4.24 -1.55 -14.08
CA GLY A 165 3.59 -2.83 -14.32
C GLY A 165 4.34 -4.04 -13.76
N GLY A 166 4.52 -4.11 -12.43
CA GLY A 166 5.26 -5.23 -11.82
C GLY A 166 4.73 -6.61 -12.22
N GLY A 167 3.42 -6.83 -12.19
CA GLY A 167 2.79 -8.05 -12.68
C GLY A 167 2.63 -8.06 -14.19
N VAL A 168 1.94 -7.07 -14.74
CA VAL A 168 1.61 -6.98 -16.17
C VAL A 168 1.87 -5.57 -16.68
N PHE A 169 2.56 -5.50 -17.81
CA PHE A 169 2.76 -4.28 -18.57
C PHE A 169 2.03 -4.37 -19.92
N ILE A 170 1.04 -3.52 -20.14
CA ILE A 170 0.28 -3.45 -21.39
C ILE A 170 0.84 -2.30 -22.22
N GLU A 171 1.54 -2.63 -23.33
CA GLU A 171 2.08 -1.62 -24.24
C GLU A 171 0.96 -0.89 -25.00
N PRO A 172 1.24 0.30 -25.57
CA PRO A 172 0.25 1.05 -26.33
C PRO A 172 -0.42 0.27 -27.45
N ASN A 173 -1.71 0.47 -27.67
CA ASN A 173 -2.56 -0.23 -28.66
C ASN A 173 -2.68 -1.74 -28.44
N CYS A 174 -2.56 -2.20 -27.20
CA CYS A 174 -2.68 -3.61 -26.83
C CYS A 174 -3.89 -3.83 -25.92
N THR A 175 -4.33 -5.09 -25.80
CA THR A 175 -5.52 -5.45 -25.06
C THR A 175 -5.25 -6.56 -24.06
N MET A 176 -5.71 -6.37 -22.82
CA MET A 176 -5.82 -7.43 -21.82
C MET A 176 -7.27 -7.67 -21.45
N ASN A 177 -7.67 -8.94 -21.47
CA ASN A 177 -8.97 -9.38 -20.97
C ASN A 177 -8.75 -10.34 -19.80
N MET A 178 -9.30 -10.01 -18.63
CA MET A 178 -9.21 -10.84 -17.43
C MET A 178 -10.59 -11.36 -17.06
N TYR A 179 -10.79 -12.64 -17.21
CA TYR A 179 -12.03 -13.37 -16.89
C TYR A 179 -11.94 -14.08 -15.54
N GLY A 180 -10.73 -14.31 -15.04
CA GLY A 180 -10.47 -14.99 -13.78
C GLY A 180 -8.97 -15.02 -13.47
N GLY A 181 -8.59 -15.76 -12.42
CA GLY A 181 -7.22 -15.81 -11.93
C GLY A 181 -6.88 -14.64 -11.00
N THR A 182 -5.60 -14.52 -10.63
CA THR A 182 -5.16 -13.48 -9.70
C THR A 182 -3.88 -12.78 -10.16
N ILE A 183 -3.78 -11.48 -9.87
CA ILE A 183 -2.56 -10.68 -10.01
C ILE A 183 -2.22 -10.16 -8.62
N THR A 184 -1.23 -10.78 -7.95
CA THR A 184 -1.01 -10.54 -6.53
C THR A 184 0.47 -10.41 -6.17
N ASN A 185 0.76 -9.63 -5.10
CA ASN A 185 2.11 -9.51 -4.56
C ASN A 185 3.17 -9.04 -5.57
N ASN A 186 2.77 -8.35 -6.63
CA ASN A 186 3.68 -7.76 -7.59
C ASN A 186 4.06 -6.33 -7.17
N LYS A 187 5.18 -5.83 -7.66
CA LYS A 187 5.71 -4.54 -7.21
C LYS A 187 6.32 -3.72 -8.34
N ALA A 188 5.91 -2.46 -8.44
CA ALA A 188 6.55 -1.46 -9.29
C ALA A 188 7.41 -0.54 -8.42
N VAL A 189 8.73 -0.57 -8.64
CA VAL A 189 9.71 0.15 -7.82
C VAL A 189 10.33 1.27 -8.63
N SER A 190 10.32 2.48 -8.06
CA SER A 190 11.04 3.63 -8.63
C SER A 190 12.54 3.39 -8.59
N GLY A 191 13.22 3.87 -9.61
CA GLY A 191 14.67 3.78 -9.72
C GLY A 191 15.30 5.11 -10.07
N LYS A 192 16.55 5.06 -10.53
CA LYS A 192 17.23 6.21 -11.09
C LYS A 192 17.87 5.81 -12.41
N ASP A 193 17.77 6.66 -13.41
CA ASP A 193 18.55 6.54 -14.61
C ASP A 193 20.03 6.66 -14.26
N SER A 194 20.83 5.65 -14.64
CA SER A 194 22.24 5.59 -14.29
C SER A 194 23.09 6.62 -15.04
N SER A 195 22.59 7.12 -16.18
CA SER A 195 23.29 8.08 -17.04
C SER A 195 22.95 9.52 -16.68
N THR A 196 21.69 9.81 -16.36
CA THR A 196 21.21 11.18 -16.04
C THR A 196 21.05 11.42 -14.55
N GLY A 197 20.91 10.35 -13.73
CA GLY A 197 20.58 10.44 -12.31
C GLY A 197 19.13 10.83 -12.03
N GLU A 198 18.31 10.99 -13.06
CA GLU A 198 16.90 11.33 -12.95
C GLU A 198 16.09 10.17 -12.32
N ALA A 199 15.05 10.53 -11.56
CA ALA A 199 14.17 9.53 -10.96
C ALA A 199 13.30 8.88 -12.04
N ILE A 200 13.29 7.55 -12.08
CA ILE A 200 12.36 6.76 -12.89
C ILE A 200 11.22 6.31 -11.97
N GLU A 201 10.02 6.65 -12.35
CA GLU A 201 8.82 6.40 -11.54
C GLU A 201 8.34 4.95 -11.68
N GLY A 202 7.80 4.35 -10.60
CA GLY A 202 7.21 3.01 -10.58
C GLY A 202 5.72 3.08 -10.30
N HIS A 203 4.90 2.85 -11.32
CA HIS A 203 3.44 2.83 -11.27
C HIS A 203 2.87 1.46 -11.62
N GLY A 204 1.64 1.15 -11.16
CA GLY A 204 0.96 -0.08 -11.53
C GLY A 204 1.63 -1.32 -10.99
N GLY A 205 1.66 -1.50 -9.67
CA GLY A 205 2.32 -2.67 -9.05
C GLY A 205 1.81 -3.99 -9.60
N GLY A 206 0.49 -4.13 -9.77
CA GLY A 206 -0.14 -5.26 -10.44
C GLY A 206 -0.15 -5.10 -11.95
N VAL A 207 -0.80 -4.05 -12.45
CA VAL A 207 -1.02 -3.81 -13.89
C VAL A 207 -0.72 -2.35 -14.24
N TYR A 208 0.02 -2.14 -15.30
CA TYR A 208 0.16 -0.84 -15.97
C TYR A 208 -0.52 -0.87 -17.33
N VAL A 209 -1.47 0.03 -17.54
CA VAL A 209 -2.22 0.18 -18.79
C VAL A 209 -1.72 1.43 -19.50
N SER A 210 -1.00 1.25 -20.59
CA SER A 210 -0.48 2.36 -21.39
C SER A 210 -1.59 3.13 -22.08
N LYS A 211 -1.26 4.34 -22.53
CA LYS A 211 -2.15 5.14 -23.34
C LYS A 211 -2.56 4.39 -24.61
N ASP A 212 -3.80 4.58 -25.03
CA ASP A 212 -4.40 3.97 -26.23
C ASP A 212 -4.49 2.43 -26.16
N SER A 213 -4.42 1.84 -24.96
CA SER A 213 -4.63 0.41 -24.72
C SER A 213 -5.87 0.14 -23.87
N GLU A 214 -6.26 -1.14 -23.82
CA GLU A 214 -7.49 -1.59 -23.19
C GLU A 214 -7.22 -2.64 -22.12
N PHE A 215 -7.82 -2.46 -20.96
CA PHE A 215 -7.88 -3.48 -19.93
C PHE A 215 -9.34 -3.77 -19.56
N ASN A 216 -9.82 -4.95 -19.94
CA ASN A 216 -11.18 -5.41 -19.66
C ASN A 216 -11.13 -6.47 -18.56
N MET A 217 -11.73 -6.19 -17.41
CA MET A 217 -11.78 -7.11 -16.28
C MET A 217 -13.20 -7.56 -16.02
N TYR A 218 -13.50 -8.79 -16.39
CA TYR A 218 -14.80 -9.43 -16.27
C TYR A 218 -14.92 -10.31 -15.00
N GLY A 219 -13.80 -10.54 -14.34
CA GLY A 219 -13.69 -11.32 -13.10
C GLY A 219 -12.25 -11.40 -12.62
N GLY A 220 -12.04 -12.15 -11.54
CA GLY A 220 -10.73 -12.33 -10.92
C GLY A 220 -10.35 -11.24 -9.92
N GLU A 221 -9.13 -11.32 -9.38
CA GLU A 221 -8.69 -10.47 -8.28
C GLU A 221 -7.31 -9.85 -8.53
N ILE A 222 -7.20 -8.54 -8.28
CA ILE A 222 -5.95 -7.79 -8.23
C ILE A 222 -5.78 -7.28 -6.80
N SER A 223 -4.86 -7.90 -6.04
CA SER A 223 -4.69 -7.59 -4.61
C SER A 223 -3.24 -7.78 -4.12
N GLY A 224 -2.89 -7.14 -3.00
CA GLY A 224 -1.56 -7.28 -2.41
C GLY A 224 -0.41 -6.68 -3.23
N ASN A 225 -0.70 -6.04 -4.38
CA ASN A 225 0.32 -5.41 -5.21
C ASN A 225 0.74 -4.07 -4.64
N LYS A 226 1.96 -3.63 -4.97
CA LYS A 226 2.53 -2.37 -4.44
C LYS A 226 3.21 -1.57 -5.53
N SER A 227 3.08 -0.25 -5.45
CA SER A 227 3.87 0.69 -6.25
C SER A 227 4.56 1.70 -5.35
N ASN A 228 5.65 2.30 -5.83
CA ASN A 228 6.27 3.38 -5.07
C ASN A 228 5.49 4.70 -5.21
N LEU A 229 4.74 4.87 -6.28
CA LEU A 229 3.97 6.10 -6.53
C LEU A 229 2.46 5.85 -6.52
N THR A 230 1.84 5.50 -7.62
CA THR A 230 0.38 5.37 -7.75
C THR A 230 -0.04 4.08 -8.39
N GLY A 231 -1.30 3.66 -8.17
CA GLY A 231 -1.84 2.44 -8.73
C GLY A 231 -1.13 1.19 -8.24
N GLY A 232 -1.09 0.94 -6.92
CA GLY A 232 -0.52 -0.30 -6.40
C GLY A 232 -1.11 -1.54 -7.07
N GLY A 233 -2.42 -1.56 -7.31
CA GLY A 233 -3.10 -2.56 -8.13
C GLY A 233 -2.99 -2.26 -9.61
N VAL A 234 -3.63 -1.19 -10.06
CA VAL A 234 -3.70 -0.79 -11.48
C VAL A 234 -3.36 0.68 -11.63
N TYR A 235 -2.48 1.02 -12.56
CA TYR A 235 -2.29 2.37 -13.08
C TYR A 235 -2.78 2.43 -14.51
N ASN A 236 -3.78 3.25 -14.78
CA ASN A 236 -4.46 3.26 -16.07
C ASN A 236 -4.35 4.62 -16.77
N LEU A 237 -3.70 4.63 -17.94
CA LEU A 237 -3.66 5.76 -18.88
C LEU A 237 -4.53 5.52 -20.13
N GLY A 238 -5.07 4.29 -20.30
CA GLY A 238 -5.92 3.86 -21.39
C GLY A 238 -7.40 3.78 -20.99
N THR A 239 -8.08 2.82 -21.55
CA THR A 239 -9.46 2.48 -21.20
C THR A 239 -9.53 1.23 -20.35
N MET A 240 -10.27 1.31 -19.25
CA MET A 240 -10.54 0.16 -18.40
C MET A 240 -12.04 -0.09 -18.31
N THR A 241 -12.45 -1.34 -18.50
CA THR A 241 -13.84 -1.78 -18.32
C THR A 241 -13.90 -2.85 -17.25
N VAL A 242 -14.89 -2.76 -16.35
CA VAL A 242 -15.10 -3.73 -15.27
C VAL A 242 -16.52 -4.29 -15.28
N SER A 243 -16.65 -5.58 -15.01
CA SER A 243 -17.95 -6.25 -14.83
C SER A 243 -17.78 -7.56 -14.05
N GLY A 244 -18.85 -8.31 -13.85
CA GLY A 244 -18.82 -9.62 -13.19
C GLY A 244 -18.41 -9.51 -11.72
N ASP A 245 -17.48 -10.35 -11.31
CA ASP A 245 -16.92 -10.36 -9.95
C ASP A 245 -15.53 -9.72 -9.86
N ALA A 246 -15.19 -8.84 -10.82
CA ALA A 246 -13.93 -8.09 -10.85
C ALA A 246 -13.64 -7.39 -9.52
N LYS A 247 -12.49 -7.72 -8.92
CA LYS A 247 -12.09 -7.20 -7.60
C LYS A 247 -10.71 -6.57 -7.66
N ILE A 248 -10.62 -5.29 -7.26
CA ILE A 248 -9.35 -4.55 -7.15
C ILE A 248 -9.32 -3.86 -5.78
N SER A 249 -8.74 -4.55 -4.82
CA SER A 249 -8.71 -4.08 -3.43
C SER A 249 -7.54 -4.65 -2.66
N GLY A 250 -7.19 -4.03 -1.52
CA GLY A 250 -6.08 -4.51 -0.70
C GLY A 250 -4.71 -4.33 -1.34
N ASN A 251 -4.58 -3.45 -2.35
CA ASN A 251 -3.31 -3.08 -2.91
C ASN A 251 -2.70 -1.92 -2.13
N GLY A 252 -1.39 -1.82 -2.11
CA GLY A 252 -0.69 -0.90 -1.25
C GLY A 252 0.23 0.08 -1.98
N LYS A 253 0.55 1.14 -1.24
CA LYS A 253 1.65 2.04 -1.51
C LYS A 253 2.54 2.07 -0.26
N ASN A 254 3.82 2.39 -0.43
CA ASN A 254 4.70 2.65 0.72
C ASN A 254 4.30 3.92 1.50
N SER A 255 3.41 4.75 0.95
CA SER A 255 2.77 5.91 1.59
C SER A 255 1.28 6.00 1.21
N ARG A 256 0.48 6.42 2.12
CA ARG A 256 -0.96 6.33 2.36
C ARG A 256 -2.00 6.62 1.26
N ASN A 257 -1.71 6.83 -0.02
CA ASN A 257 -2.72 7.22 -1.00
C ASN A 257 -2.57 6.50 -2.35
N TYR A 258 -3.69 6.25 -3.05
CA TYR A 258 -3.79 5.82 -4.45
C TYR A 258 -3.35 4.37 -4.72
N SER A 259 -3.99 3.41 -4.05
CA SER A 259 -3.48 2.04 -3.96
C SER A 259 -4.11 1.05 -4.93
N ASN A 260 -5.40 1.14 -5.22
CA ASN A 260 -6.08 0.09 -5.97
C ASN A 260 -6.11 0.39 -7.48
N ALA A 261 -7.15 1.04 -7.99
CA ALA A 261 -7.23 1.45 -9.39
C ALA A 261 -7.07 2.97 -9.51
N TYR A 262 -5.94 3.41 -10.05
CA TYR A 262 -5.63 4.81 -10.27
C TYR A 262 -5.79 5.19 -11.74
N MET A 263 -6.68 6.13 -12.02
CA MET A 263 -6.87 6.71 -13.35
C MET A 263 -5.88 7.87 -13.52
N GLY A 264 -4.84 7.66 -14.32
CA GLY A 264 -3.89 8.70 -14.70
C GLY A 264 -4.50 9.70 -15.66
N GLU A 265 -3.72 10.64 -16.17
CA GLU A 265 -4.21 11.66 -17.09
C GLU A 265 -4.75 11.03 -18.39
N GLY A 266 -6.04 11.23 -18.65
CA GLY A 266 -6.75 10.65 -19.79
C GLY A 266 -7.26 9.22 -19.58
N GLY A 267 -6.86 8.54 -18.52
CA GLY A 267 -7.36 7.20 -18.20
C GLY A 267 -8.84 7.20 -17.79
N THR A 268 -9.58 6.19 -18.25
CA THR A 268 -11.02 6.04 -17.99
C THR A 268 -11.36 4.68 -17.38
N LEU A 269 -12.39 4.66 -16.53
CA LEU A 269 -12.97 3.45 -15.98
C LEU A 269 -14.47 3.42 -16.23
N THR A 270 -14.95 2.33 -16.83
CA THR A 270 -16.37 2.16 -17.21
C THR A 270 -16.91 0.83 -16.67
N ILE A 271 -18.15 0.83 -16.22
CA ILE A 271 -18.88 -0.40 -15.86
C ILE A 271 -19.46 -0.97 -17.17
N GLY A 272 -19.00 -2.16 -17.57
CA GLY A 272 -19.41 -2.83 -18.81
C GLY A 272 -20.58 -3.81 -18.64
N GLY A 273 -21.15 -3.95 -17.43
CA GLY A 273 -22.24 -4.86 -17.13
C GLY A 273 -22.44 -5.04 -15.63
N LYS A 274 -23.23 -6.02 -15.23
CA LYS A 274 -23.45 -6.30 -13.80
C LYS A 274 -22.11 -6.50 -13.09
N LEU A 275 -21.90 -5.76 -12.01
CA LEU A 275 -20.65 -5.78 -11.21
C LEU A 275 -21.00 -6.15 -9.76
N THR A 276 -20.20 -7.04 -9.17
CA THR A 276 -20.39 -7.53 -7.78
C THR A 276 -19.11 -7.48 -6.96
N GLY A 277 -17.95 -7.29 -7.59
CA GLY A 277 -16.66 -7.20 -6.91
C GLY A 277 -16.44 -5.83 -6.25
N LYS A 278 -15.39 -5.72 -5.41
CA LYS A 278 -15.06 -4.51 -4.67
C LYS A 278 -13.85 -3.82 -5.30
N ILE A 279 -13.98 -2.52 -5.63
CA ILE A 279 -12.96 -1.78 -6.37
C ILE A 279 -12.66 -0.44 -5.67
N GLY A 280 -11.42 -0.26 -5.24
CA GLY A 280 -10.92 1.04 -4.81
C GLY A 280 -10.53 1.89 -6.01
N VAL A 281 -10.93 3.16 -6.01
CA VAL A 281 -10.71 4.07 -7.13
C VAL A 281 -10.07 5.39 -6.70
N SER A 282 -9.21 5.90 -7.56
CA SER A 282 -8.65 7.25 -7.45
C SER A 282 -8.30 7.80 -8.82
N LYS A 283 -8.08 9.11 -8.92
CA LYS A 283 -7.88 9.81 -10.19
C LYS A 283 -6.79 10.87 -10.04
N TYR A 284 -6.08 11.13 -11.13
CA TYR A 284 -5.16 12.27 -11.25
C TYR A 284 -5.88 13.60 -11.01
N ASP A 285 -5.25 14.49 -10.23
CA ASP A 285 -5.76 15.84 -9.88
C ASP A 285 -7.21 15.82 -9.37
N SER A 286 -7.55 14.86 -8.49
CA SER A 286 -8.92 14.64 -7.97
C SER A 286 -9.51 15.86 -7.29
N LYS A 287 -10.77 16.19 -7.65
CA LYS A 287 -11.58 17.27 -7.08
C LYS A 287 -12.98 16.76 -6.76
N VAL A 288 -13.64 17.46 -5.82
CA VAL A 288 -15.07 17.22 -5.53
C VAL A 288 -15.90 17.40 -6.81
N GLY A 289 -16.73 16.42 -7.11
CA GLY A 289 -17.57 16.38 -8.31
C GLY A 289 -16.92 15.68 -9.51
N ASP A 290 -15.66 15.27 -9.42
CA ASP A 290 -15.00 14.52 -10.49
C ASP A 290 -15.67 13.16 -10.69
N ILE A 291 -15.92 12.80 -11.94
CA ILE A 291 -16.35 11.47 -12.32
C ILE A 291 -15.12 10.54 -12.28
N VAL A 292 -15.21 9.47 -11.53
CA VAL A 292 -14.16 8.43 -11.43
C VAL A 292 -14.56 7.14 -12.13
N VAL A 293 -15.85 6.86 -12.27
CA VAL A 293 -16.39 5.70 -13.01
C VAL A 293 -17.62 6.13 -13.79
N THR A 294 -17.75 5.63 -15.02
CA THR A 294 -18.92 5.81 -15.89
C THR A 294 -19.68 4.51 -16.09
N GLY A 295 -20.87 4.55 -16.69
CA GLY A 295 -21.66 3.37 -17.03
C GLY A 295 -22.42 2.73 -15.85
N ALA A 296 -22.60 3.47 -14.77
CA ALA A 296 -23.45 3.05 -13.66
C ALA A 296 -24.93 2.99 -14.11
N ASP A 297 -25.66 1.92 -13.74
CA ASP A 297 -27.11 1.89 -13.91
C ASP A 297 -27.81 2.46 -12.67
N ALA A 298 -29.05 2.95 -12.87
CA ALA A 298 -29.78 3.65 -11.82
C ALA A 298 -30.28 2.75 -10.68
N ASP A 299 -30.38 1.45 -10.93
CA ASP A 299 -31.04 0.49 -10.03
C ASP A 299 -30.04 -0.23 -9.09
N THR A 300 -28.74 -0.13 -9.36
CA THR A 300 -27.68 -0.80 -8.59
C THR A 300 -27.13 0.13 -7.51
N ASP A 301 -27.07 -0.36 -6.28
CA ASP A 301 -26.34 0.30 -5.20
C ASP A 301 -24.83 0.05 -5.33
N TYR A 302 -24.11 1.04 -5.82
CA TYR A 302 -22.66 0.96 -6.00
C TYR A 302 -21.85 1.34 -4.75
N SER A 303 -22.50 1.72 -3.64
CA SER A 303 -21.79 2.15 -2.41
C SER A 303 -21.01 1.01 -1.75
N ALA A 304 -21.44 -0.24 -1.93
CA ALA A 304 -20.72 -1.41 -1.45
C ALA A 304 -19.61 -1.89 -2.40
N ILE A 305 -19.63 -1.43 -3.64
CA ILE A 305 -18.75 -1.85 -4.74
C ILE A 305 -17.54 -0.93 -4.87
N PHE A 306 -17.78 0.37 -4.97
CA PHE A 306 -16.72 1.35 -5.12
C PHE A 306 -16.41 2.08 -3.81
N PHE A 307 -15.13 2.32 -3.57
CA PHE A 307 -14.66 3.18 -2.49
C PHE A 307 -13.49 4.04 -2.98
N SER A 308 -13.31 5.20 -2.36
CA SER A 308 -12.18 6.07 -2.70
C SER A 308 -10.89 5.58 -2.04
N ASP A 309 -9.81 5.54 -2.82
CA ASP A 309 -8.46 5.34 -2.28
C ASP A 309 -7.83 6.65 -1.76
N ASN A 310 -8.42 7.78 -2.10
CA ASN A 310 -7.99 9.09 -1.63
C ASN A 310 -8.82 9.50 -0.43
N PHE A 311 -8.23 9.48 0.75
CA PHE A 311 -8.90 9.76 2.03
C PHE A 311 -9.51 11.18 2.17
N ASN A 312 -9.27 12.07 1.20
CA ASN A 312 -9.97 13.36 1.17
C ASN A 312 -11.38 13.27 0.57
N PHE A 313 -11.71 12.13 -0.04
CA PHE A 313 -12.95 11.93 -0.77
C PHE A 313 -13.62 10.61 -0.39
N ASP A 314 -14.93 10.61 -0.43
CA ASP A 314 -15.77 9.43 -0.56
C ASP A 314 -16.30 9.36 -2.00
N VAL A 315 -16.95 8.27 -2.37
CA VAL A 315 -17.61 8.12 -3.66
C VAL A 315 -19.13 8.13 -3.48
N LYS A 316 -19.83 8.66 -4.49
CA LYS A 316 -21.28 8.68 -4.55
C LYS A 316 -21.76 8.26 -5.93
N HIS A 317 -22.81 7.46 -5.99
CA HIS A 317 -23.55 7.20 -7.22
C HIS A 317 -24.38 8.44 -7.61
N ASP A 318 -24.18 8.93 -8.84
CA ASP A 318 -24.86 10.09 -9.37
C ASP A 318 -25.24 9.86 -10.86
N GLY A 319 -26.49 9.53 -11.09
CA GLY A 319 -26.98 9.18 -12.42
C GLY A 319 -26.26 7.96 -13.00
N ASN A 320 -25.57 8.11 -14.12
CA ASN A 320 -24.80 7.05 -14.77
C ASN A 320 -23.33 7.03 -14.34
N ASN A 321 -22.97 7.73 -13.26
CA ASN A 321 -21.59 7.93 -12.86
C ASN A 321 -21.37 7.64 -11.38
N ILE A 322 -20.12 7.34 -11.04
CA ILE A 322 -19.64 7.42 -9.67
C ILE A 322 -18.75 8.66 -9.57
N VAL A 323 -19.07 9.53 -8.64
CA VAL A 323 -18.41 10.83 -8.46
C VAL A 323 -17.73 10.94 -7.10
N LEU A 324 -16.69 11.78 -7.01
CA LEU A 324 -16.03 12.10 -5.75
C LEU A 324 -16.85 13.14 -4.96
N ILE A 325 -17.06 12.86 -3.69
CA ILE A 325 -17.64 13.81 -2.73
C ILE A 325 -16.65 14.06 -1.59
N PRO A 326 -16.80 15.13 -0.80
CA PRO A 326 -15.96 15.33 0.38
C PRO A 326 -16.05 14.14 1.34
N HIS A 327 -14.92 13.74 1.90
CA HIS A 327 -14.89 12.66 2.89
C HIS A 327 -15.59 13.10 4.18
N THR A 328 -16.50 12.27 4.67
CA THR A 328 -17.15 12.46 5.98
C THR A 328 -16.34 11.74 7.03
N HIS A 329 -15.74 12.50 7.97
CA HIS A 329 -14.96 11.92 9.04
C HIS A 329 -15.84 11.18 10.06
N VAL A 330 -15.41 9.97 10.41
CA VAL A 330 -15.99 9.18 11.50
C VAL A 330 -15.01 9.26 12.68
N LEU A 331 -15.47 9.80 13.81
CA LEU A 331 -14.64 9.92 15.01
C LEU A 331 -14.36 8.54 15.60
N GLY A 332 -13.09 8.21 15.77
CA GLY A 332 -12.62 7.07 16.53
C GLY A 332 -12.69 7.32 18.05
N GLU A 333 -12.09 6.44 18.82
CA GLU A 333 -11.92 6.63 20.25
C GLU A 333 -11.00 7.83 20.57
N TRP A 334 -11.03 8.30 21.82
CA TRP A 334 -10.12 9.34 22.25
C TRP A 334 -8.68 8.83 22.32
N GLU A 335 -7.80 9.48 21.59
CA GLU A 335 -6.36 9.35 21.70
C GLU A 335 -5.79 10.51 22.52
N HIS A 336 -4.66 10.29 23.18
CA HIS A 336 -4.03 11.33 23.98
C HIS A 336 -2.52 11.14 24.17
N ASN A 337 -1.85 12.21 24.50
CA ASN A 337 -0.48 12.22 25.04
C ASN A 337 -0.45 13.02 26.36
N GLY A 338 0.71 13.43 26.84
CA GLY A 338 0.82 14.20 28.08
C GLY A 338 0.31 15.65 28.01
N ILE A 339 -0.02 16.15 26.81
CA ILE A 339 -0.38 17.56 26.57
C ILE A 339 -1.78 17.67 25.97
N LEU A 340 -2.06 16.89 24.93
CA LEU A 340 -3.25 16.97 24.11
C LEU A 340 -4.06 15.68 24.15
N HIS A 341 -5.35 15.79 23.87
CA HIS A 341 -6.23 14.71 23.46
C HIS A 341 -6.84 15.03 22.10
N TRP A 342 -7.21 14.00 21.32
CA TRP A 342 -7.81 14.13 20.00
C TRP A 342 -8.61 12.88 19.63
N HIS A 343 -9.43 12.99 18.59
CA HIS A 343 -9.93 11.84 17.86
C HIS A 343 -9.12 11.64 16.58
N GLU A 344 -8.93 10.40 16.16
CA GLU A 344 -8.55 10.10 14.79
C GLU A 344 -9.75 9.63 13.99
N CYS A 345 -9.86 10.05 12.74
CA CYS A 345 -10.86 9.47 11.86
C CYS A 345 -10.56 7.99 11.64
N GLU A 346 -11.53 7.10 11.91
CA GLU A 346 -11.36 5.64 11.74
C GLU A 346 -10.96 5.21 10.32
N VAL A 347 -11.29 6.04 9.32
CA VAL A 347 -11.04 5.74 7.90
C VAL A 347 -9.75 6.36 7.41
N CYS A 348 -9.50 7.63 7.69
CA CYS A 348 -8.39 8.39 7.10
C CYS A 348 -7.27 8.74 8.09
N SER A 349 -7.44 8.42 9.38
CA SER A 349 -6.51 8.75 10.47
C SER A 349 -6.19 10.25 10.57
N LYS A 350 -7.08 11.12 10.08
CA LYS A 350 -6.95 12.55 10.29
C LYS A 350 -7.24 12.88 11.73
N VAL A 351 -6.37 13.66 12.34
CA VAL A 351 -6.56 14.20 13.69
C VAL A 351 -7.73 15.20 13.66
N LEU A 352 -8.66 15.05 14.57
CA LEU A 352 -9.88 15.83 14.71
C LEU A 352 -10.04 16.22 16.18
N ASP A 353 -10.62 17.38 16.43
CA ASP A 353 -10.99 17.86 17.78
C ASP A 353 -9.80 17.87 18.76
N ASP A 354 -8.58 18.15 18.25
CA ASP A 354 -7.41 18.24 19.11
C ASP A 354 -7.49 19.44 20.07
N ALA A 355 -7.27 19.16 21.34
CA ALA A 355 -7.30 20.16 22.41
C ALA A 355 -6.37 19.79 23.57
N GLU A 356 -5.99 20.78 24.37
CA GLU A 356 -5.27 20.54 25.61
C GLU A 356 -6.18 19.85 26.66
N HIS A 357 -5.55 19.07 27.55
CA HIS A 357 -6.30 18.43 28.63
C HIS A 357 -6.90 19.45 29.59
N THR A 358 -8.17 19.28 29.92
CA THR A 358 -8.85 19.96 31.02
C THR A 358 -8.83 19.03 32.22
N TRP A 359 -7.90 19.27 33.14
CA TRP A 359 -7.73 18.45 34.33
C TRP A 359 -8.70 18.86 35.40
N ASP A 360 -9.30 17.88 36.11
CA ASP A 360 -10.10 18.07 37.31
C ASP A 360 -9.25 18.62 38.50
N GLU A 361 -9.87 18.82 39.63
CA GLU A 361 -9.17 19.29 40.87
C GLU A 361 -8.18 18.25 41.41
N GLY A 362 -8.19 17.03 40.91
CA GLY A 362 -7.37 15.91 41.33
C GLY A 362 -7.74 15.34 42.70
N VAL A 363 -7.51 14.07 42.89
CA VAL A 363 -7.77 13.33 44.12
C VAL A 363 -6.45 12.79 44.67
N ILE A 364 -6.25 12.88 46.01
CA ILE A 364 -5.11 12.24 46.65
C ILE A 364 -5.32 10.73 46.60
N THR A 365 -4.51 10.05 45.81
CA THR A 365 -4.55 8.60 45.62
C THR A 365 -3.59 7.86 46.57
N LYS A 366 -2.61 8.61 47.12
CA LYS A 366 -1.69 8.12 48.12
C LYS A 366 -1.32 9.27 49.05
N GLU A 367 -1.61 9.10 50.34
CA GLU A 367 -1.25 10.08 51.38
C GLU A 367 0.28 10.15 51.56
N PRO A 368 0.87 11.34 51.73
CA PRO A 368 2.28 11.47 52.05
C PRO A 368 2.53 11.01 53.54
N THR A 369 3.70 10.45 53.77
CA THR A 369 4.20 10.09 55.09
C THR A 369 5.53 10.79 55.35
N THR A 370 6.09 10.64 56.55
CA THR A 370 7.43 11.15 56.87
C THR A 370 8.53 10.47 56.04
N ASP A 371 8.30 9.25 55.56
CA ASP A 371 9.27 8.43 54.86
C ASP A 371 9.06 8.38 53.35
N ALA A 372 7.83 8.63 52.89
CA ALA A 372 7.45 8.52 51.48
C ALA A 372 6.58 9.69 51.01
N GLU A 373 6.79 10.08 49.75
CA GLU A 373 5.93 11.05 49.06
C GLU A 373 4.52 10.49 48.86
N GLY A 374 3.54 11.37 48.88
CA GLY A 374 2.18 11.11 48.45
C GLY A 374 2.02 11.25 46.93
N GLU A 375 0.81 11.01 46.48
CA GLU A 375 0.46 11.10 45.08
C GLU A 375 -0.93 11.70 44.90
N LYS A 376 -1.05 12.69 44.02
CA LYS A 376 -2.32 13.27 43.62
C LYS A 376 -2.57 12.95 42.16
N THR A 377 -3.70 12.31 41.86
CA THR A 377 -4.11 11.92 40.51
C THR A 377 -5.16 12.88 40.01
N PHE A 378 -4.91 13.40 38.80
CA PHE A 378 -5.82 14.24 38.04
C PHE A 378 -6.39 13.46 36.88
N THR A 379 -7.65 13.70 36.53
CA THR A 379 -8.33 13.07 35.42
C THR A 379 -8.77 14.15 34.44
N CYS A 380 -8.52 13.94 33.14
CA CYS A 380 -9.06 14.83 32.13
C CYS A 380 -10.58 14.66 32.01
N ASP A 381 -11.31 15.77 32.06
CA ASP A 381 -12.79 15.77 32.00
C ASP A 381 -13.30 15.23 30.65
N VAL A 382 -12.53 15.38 29.57
CA VAL A 382 -12.93 15.01 28.21
C VAL A 382 -12.54 13.56 27.90
N CYS A 383 -11.25 13.26 27.80
CA CYS A 383 -10.74 11.97 27.33
C CYS A 383 -10.53 10.93 28.44
N LYS A 384 -10.71 11.32 29.72
CA LYS A 384 -10.51 10.47 30.92
C LYS A 384 -9.06 9.98 31.13
N ALA A 385 -8.10 10.53 30.38
CA ALA A 385 -6.69 10.31 30.67
C ALA A 385 -6.33 10.78 32.08
N THR A 386 -5.36 10.15 32.72
CA THR A 386 -4.92 10.50 34.08
C THR A 386 -3.46 10.94 34.08
N LYS A 387 -3.12 11.88 34.94
CA LYS A 387 -1.74 12.24 35.32
C LYS A 387 -1.59 12.24 36.82
N THR A 388 -0.38 12.03 37.31
CA THR A 388 -0.06 12.04 38.71
C THR A 388 0.98 13.10 39.01
N GLU A 389 0.83 13.74 40.16
CA GLU A 389 1.81 14.66 40.72
C GLU A 389 2.19 14.20 42.13
N ALA A 390 3.47 14.30 42.46
CA ALA A 390 3.96 13.96 43.79
C ALA A 390 3.53 15.00 44.83
N ILE A 391 3.18 14.56 46.03
CA ILE A 391 2.96 15.39 47.20
C ILE A 391 4.18 15.20 48.10
N ASP A 392 4.80 16.30 48.51
CA ASP A 392 5.98 16.26 49.35
C ASP A 392 5.75 15.47 50.65
N LYS A 393 6.80 14.83 51.12
CA LYS A 393 6.80 14.13 52.42
C LYS A 393 6.40 15.03 53.55
N LEU A 394 5.71 14.47 54.54
CA LEU A 394 5.42 15.19 55.78
C LEU A 394 6.72 15.55 56.53
N PRO A 395 6.81 16.75 57.11
CA PRO A 395 7.98 17.12 57.87
C PRO A 395 8.13 16.21 59.10
N VAL A 396 9.34 15.76 59.36
CA VAL A 396 9.65 15.04 60.62
C VAL A 396 9.61 16.06 61.74
N VAL A 397 8.60 16.00 62.61
CA VAL A 397 8.56 16.79 63.85
C VAL A 397 9.51 16.12 64.85
N ASN A 398 10.72 16.65 64.97
CA ASN A 398 11.58 16.30 66.07
C ASN A 398 11.04 17.01 67.29
N ASP A 399 10.28 16.33 68.19
CA ASP A 399 10.04 16.76 69.56
C ASP A 399 11.39 16.66 70.28
N GLU A 400 12.21 17.72 70.18
CA GLU A 400 13.24 17.92 71.20
C GLU A 400 12.55 18.33 72.49
N ILE A 401 12.36 17.37 73.40
CA ILE A 401 12.08 17.60 74.78
C ILE A 401 13.32 18.29 75.39
N GLN A 402 13.30 19.61 75.43
CA GLN A 402 14.23 20.34 76.29
C GLN A 402 13.65 20.28 77.73
N ASP A 403 14.23 19.37 78.46
CA ASP A 403 14.07 19.33 79.91
C ASP A 403 14.82 20.52 80.55
N GLY A 404 14.10 21.27 81.28
CA GLY A 404 14.39 21.86 82.55
C GLY A 404 15.39 23.00 82.74
N SER A 405 14.83 23.95 83.28
CA SER A 405 15.39 24.71 84.40
C SER A 405 15.59 26.24 84.25
N ASN A 406 14.67 26.89 84.89
CA ASN A 406 14.86 28.11 85.75
C ASN A 406 15.07 29.51 85.11
N ASN A 407 14.13 30.27 85.41
CA ASN A 407 14.11 31.43 86.36
C ASN A 407 13.67 32.78 85.79
N SER A 408 12.48 33.14 86.23
CA SER A 408 12.00 34.48 86.68
C SER A 408 12.42 35.73 85.91
N GLN A 409 11.52 36.51 85.39
CA GLN A 409 10.89 37.66 86.09
C GLN A 409 9.95 38.42 85.11
N TYR A 410 8.72 38.49 85.57
CA TYR A 410 7.76 39.62 85.63
C TYR A 410 8.17 40.90 84.86
N THR A 411 7.26 41.36 83.99
CA THR A 411 6.40 42.54 84.19
C THR A 411 5.49 42.81 83.02
N ASP A 412 4.21 42.84 83.42
CA ASP A 412 3.10 43.68 82.97
C ASP A 412 2.86 44.04 81.48
N ALA A 413 1.69 43.70 81.09
CA ALA A 413 0.87 44.37 80.09
C ALA A 413 0.50 45.82 80.55
N PRO A 414 -0.09 46.68 79.75
CA PRO A 414 -1.36 46.44 79.09
C PRO A 414 -1.60 47.19 77.74
N ASP A 415 -2.47 46.61 77.00
CA ASP A 415 -3.75 47.16 76.42
C ASP A 415 -3.81 48.39 75.51
N LYS A 416 -4.69 48.19 74.52
CA LYS A 416 -5.53 49.17 73.79
C LYS A 416 -5.04 49.77 72.47
N ASN A 417 -5.66 49.23 71.46
CA ASN A 417 -6.85 49.83 70.77
C ASN A 417 -6.62 50.98 69.77
N GLN A 418 -7.25 50.80 68.65
CA GLN A 418 -7.86 51.78 67.78
C GLN A 418 -7.01 52.44 66.64
N ASN A 419 -7.31 52.00 65.49
CA ASN A 419 -8.24 52.67 64.52
C ASN A 419 -7.61 53.82 63.68
N ASN A 420 -7.91 53.70 62.41
CA ASN A 420 -8.25 54.72 61.46
C ASN A 420 -7.15 55.36 60.63
N GLY A 421 -7.33 55.13 59.40
CA GLY A 421 -7.60 56.27 58.52
C GLY A 421 -6.50 56.66 57.53
N THR A 422 -6.84 56.43 56.31
CA THR A 422 -6.85 57.38 55.20
C THR A 422 -5.56 57.67 54.45
N THR A 423 -5.67 57.31 53.16
CA THR A 423 -5.31 58.04 51.95
C THR A 423 -3.83 58.36 51.66
N GLY A 424 -3.51 58.07 50.41
CA GLY A 424 -2.60 58.91 49.69
C GLY A 424 -1.68 58.20 48.73
N GLU A 425 -2.14 58.11 47.50
CA GLU A 425 -1.46 58.43 46.21
C GLU A 425 -0.12 57.81 45.88
N GLN A 426 -0.20 57.05 44.83
CA GLN A 426 0.55 57.13 43.56
C GLN A 426 2.10 57.20 43.62
N ASN A 427 2.72 56.20 43.03
CA ASN A 427 3.39 56.47 41.74
C ASN A 427 3.76 55.16 41.01
N ASN A 428 3.46 55.24 39.73
CA ASN A 428 3.88 54.41 38.63
C ASN A 428 5.35 54.03 38.63
N ASP A 429 5.65 52.81 38.29
CA ASP A 429 6.61 52.65 37.18
C ASP A 429 6.31 51.35 36.41
N THR A 430 5.93 51.61 35.18
CA THR A 430 5.69 50.63 34.10
C THR A 430 7.04 50.25 33.48
N SER A 431 7.33 48.99 33.43
CA SER A 431 8.16 48.50 32.33
C SER A 431 7.58 47.19 31.83
N ALA A 432 6.80 47.39 30.80
CA ALA A 432 6.34 46.31 29.90
C ALA A 432 7.55 45.76 29.14
N ILE A 433 7.78 44.48 29.28
CA ILE A 433 8.62 43.74 28.34
C ILE A 433 7.66 43.13 27.31
N THR A 434 7.59 43.75 26.15
CA THR A 434 6.90 43.20 24.97
C THR A 434 7.72 42.04 24.43
N SER A 435 7.15 40.87 24.39
CA SER A 435 7.61 39.75 23.57
C SER A 435 7.29 40.02 22.09
N PRO A 436 8.22 39.74 21.17
CA PRO A 436 7.87 39.84 19.77
C PRO A 436 7.02 38.69 19.32
N GLU A 437 5.88 38.98 18.69
CA GLU A 437 5.11 38.04 17.91
C GLU A 437 5.94 37.64 16.69
N THR A 438 6.38 36.41 16.61
CA THR A 438 6.72 35.77 15.36
C THR A 438 5.74 34.64 15.13
N GLY A 439 4.78 34.90 14.26
CA GLY A 439 3.91 33.86 13.73
C GLY A 439 4.70 32.92 12.85
N ASP A 440 4.91 31.73 13.31
CA ASP A 440 5.19 30.60 12.46
C ASP A 440 4.67 29.35 13.15
N LYS A 441 3.47 28.90 12.69
CA LYS A 441 2.92 27.61 13.11
C LYS A 441 3.65 26.49 12.38
N MET A 442 4.90 26.25 12.72
CA MET A 442 5.59 25.05 12.28
C MET A 442 5.31 23.90 13.24
N ASN A 443 4.81 22.85 12.67
CA ASN A 443 4.37 21.58 13.24
C ASN A 443 5.49 20.95 14.10
N LEU A 444 5.43 21.07 15.42
CA LEU A 444 6.39 20.51 16.39
C LEU A 444 6.49 18.98 16.30
N VAL A 445 5.46 18.32 15.76
CA VAL A 445 5.41 16.86 15.59
C VAL A 445 6.44 16.35 14.58
N LEU A 446 6.86 17.19 13.61
CA LEU A 446 7.85 16.81 12.60
C LEU A 446 9.28 16.74 13.15
N TRP A 447 9.60 17.50 14.21
CA TRP A 447 10.95 17.54 14.78
C TRP A 447 11.25 16.37 15.74
N ILE A 448 10.23 15.85 16.42
CA ILE A 448 10.41 14.72 17.34
C ILE A 448 10.63 13.41 16.55
N ALA A 449 10.02 13.28 15.37
CA ALA A 449 10.23 12.12 14.49
C ALA A 449 11.62 12.10 13.85
N LEU A 450 12.22 13.27 13.60
CA LEU A 450 13.58 13.38 13.03
C LEU A 450 14.70 13.11 14.07
N LEU A 451 14.45 13.36 15.36
CA LEU A 451 15.41 13.05 16.43
C LEU A 451 15.45 11.55 16.79
N ALA A 452 14.37 10.83 16.59
CA ALA A 452 14.33 9.38 16.84
C ALA A 452 15.04 8.53 15.77
N VAL A 453 15.22 9.06 14.55
CA VAL A 453 15.90 8.36 13.45
C VAL A 453 17.42 8.56 13.47
N SER A 454 17.94 9.60 14.14
CA SER A 454 19.37 9.91 14.15
C SER A 454 20.19 9.15 15.19
N THR A 455 19.56 8.43 16.12
CA THR A 455 20.28 7.71 17.20
C THR A 455 20.47 6.21 16.96
N SER A 456 19.98 5.66 15.84
CA SER A 456 20.10 4.22 15.57
C SER A 456 21.13 3.81 14.51
N THR A 457 22.00 4.71 14.05
CA THR A 457 22.97 4.41 12.98
C THR A 457 24.45 4.52 13.40
N VAL A 458 24.77 4.38 14.66
CA VAL A 458 26.19 4.25 15.07
C VAL A 458 26.33 3.12 16.09
N ILE A 459 26.21 1.87 15.66
CA ILE A 459 26.94 0.71 16.27
C ILE A 459 26.94 -0.40 15.21
N GLY A 460 28.08 -0.65 14.60
CA GLY A 460 28.25 -1.84 13.76
C GLY A 460 29.31 -1.75 12.66
N THR A 461 30.55 -1.38 13.01
CA THR A 461 31.71 -1.84 12.25
C THR A 461 32.93 -1.91 13.17
N ALA A 462 33.16 -3.08 13.73
CA ALA A 462 34.48 -3.56 14.12
C ALA A 462 34.40 -5.08 14.32
N VAL A 463 34.90 -5.80 13.40
CA VAL A 463 35.73 -7.00 13.25
C VAL A 463 35.40 -7.68 11.94
#